data_683f5e333f3cb3f0ddb2706b2fcb5e8c
#
_entry.id   683f5e333f3cb3f0ddb2706b2fcb5e8c
#
_cell.length_a   1.000
_cell.length_b   1.000
_cell.length_c   1.000
_cell.angle_alpha   90.00
_cell.angle_beta   90.00
_cell.angle_gamma   90.00
#
_symmetry.space_group_name_H-M   'P 1'
#
loop_
_entity.id
_entity.type
_entity.pdbx_description
1 polymer ?
#
loop_
_entity_poly.entity_id
_entity_poly.type
_entity_poly.pdbx_seq_one_letter_code
_entity_poly.pdbx_strand_id
1 'polypeptide(L)'
;MNTGTYAQTHETILKNGKELFLKEGFERANLREICRLSGVTTGGFYRHFKDKADLFSALVEPAIQGLQEQYSASEKMCFTVLENSGIDEIWKVSAEALEDFVSYIFDHLESFKLILCCASGTKYAEFTDWMVEREIKDMYKTCELLGKKGITVRRLPPKELHMLTHAYFSCIFETVLHNFKKKDALNSMKTLADFFSAGWRKVFGLGED
;
A
#
# COMPACT_ATOMS: atom_id res chain seq x y z
N MET A 1 26.10 -12.07 -30.57
CA MET A 1 24.78 -11.87 -29.90
C MET A 1 24.77 -12.78 -28.70
N ASN A 2 24.75 -12.21 -27.50
CA ASN A 2 24.84 -13.00 -26.28
C ASN A 2 23.45 -13.63 -26.04
N THR A 3 23.30 -14.91 -26.32
CA THR A 3 22.09 -15.69 -26.03
C THR A 3 22.06 -16.01 -24.54
N GLY A 4 21.69 -15.00 -23.74
CA GLY A 4 21.38 -15.23 -22.33
C GLY A 4 20.29 -16.31 -22.22
N THR A 5 20.27 -17.07 -21.12
CA THR A 5 19.17 -18.00 -20.85
C THR A 5 17.85 -17.22 -20.77
N TYR A 6 16.72 -17.92 -20.97
CA TYR A 6 15.38 -17.31 -20.85
C TYR A 6 15.25 -16.52 -19.54
N ALA A 7 15.67 -17.10 -18.40
CA ALA A 7 15.62 -16.45 -17.09
C ALA A 7 16.46 -15.16 -17.03
N GLN A 8 17.69 -15.16 -17.55
CA GLN A 8 18.54 -13.97 -17.58
C GLN A 8 17.94 -12.84 -18.42
N THR A 9 17.35 -13.19 -19.57
CA THR A 9 16.67 -12.20 -20.43
C THR A 9 15.43 -11.63 -19.72
N HIS A 10 14.64 -12.49 -19.07
CA HIS A 10 13.47 -12.07 -18.30
C HIS A 10 13.82 -11.08 -17.20
N GLU A 11 14.83 -11.38 -16.38
CA GLU A 11 15.31 -10.49 -15.33
C GLU A 11 15.88 -9.17 -15.89
N THR A 12 16.56 -9.23 -17.03
CA THR A 12 17.08 -8.02 -17.68
C THR A 12 15.95 -7.10 -18.14
N ILE A 13 14.87 -7.67 -18.68
CA ILE A 13 13.68 -6.88 -19.06
C ILE A 13 13.00 -6.30 -17.83
N LEU A 14 12.82 -7.06 -16.75
CA LEU A 14 12.27 -6.59 -15.48
C LEU A 14 13.09 -5.41 -14.94
N LYS A 15 14.41 -5.55 -14.87
CA LYS A 15 15.31 -4.51 -14.37
C LYS A 15 15.19 -3.23 -15.21
N ASN A 16 15.37 -3.32 -16.53
CA ASN A 16 15.35 -2.13 -17.40
C ASN A 16 13.96 -1.51 -17.49
N GLY A 17 12.90 -2.32 -17.45
CA GLY A 17 11.52 -1.84 -17.36
C GLY A 17 11.27 -1.06 -16.09
N LYS A 18 11.71 -1.59 -14.94
CA LYS A 18 11.61 -0.93 -13.64
C LYS A 18 12.31 0.44 -13.64
N GLU A 19 13.56 0.48 -14.10
CA GLU A 19 14.34 1.71 -14.15
C GLU A 19 13.67 2.77 -15.06
N LEU A 20 13.14 2.35 -16.21
CA LEU A 20 12.45 3.26 -17.13
C LEU A 20 11.13 3.75 -16.55
N PHE A 21 10.34 2.87 -15.92
CA PHE A 21 9.08 3.26 -15.27
C PHE A 21 9.32 4.23 -14.10
N LEU A 22 10.33 3.99 -13.27
CA LEU A 22 10.69 4.91 -12.17
C LEU A 22 11.12 6.29 -12.70
N LYS A 23 11.76 6.33 -13.86
CA LYS A 23 12.24 7.58 -14.46
C LYS A 23 11.14 8.37 -15.16
N GLU A 24 10.28 7.70 -15.92
CA GLU A 24 9.36 8.35 -16.86
C GLU A 24 7.89 8.18 -16.51
N GLY A 25 7.54 7.27 -15.59
CA GLY A 25 6.18 6.81 -15.34
C GLY A 25 5.72 5.80 -16.41
N PHE A 26 4.67 5.04 -16.07
CA PHE A 26 4.17 4.01 -16.97
C PHE A 26 3.69 4.57 -18.32
N GLU A 27 2.91 5.64 -18.34
CA GLU A 27 2.32 6.16 -19.59
C GLU A 27 3.39 6.55 -20.61
N ARG A 28 4.42 7.27 -20.17
CA ARG A 28 5.47 7.81 -21.06
C ARG A 28 6.56 6.80 -21.39
N ALA A 29 6.74 5.77 -20.58
CA ALA A 29 7.74 4.75 -20.82
C ALA A 29 7.45 4.00 -22.14
N ASN A 30 8.43 4.01 -23.05
CA ASN A 30 8.32 3.43 -24.39
C ASN A 30 8.80 1.98 -24.39
N LEU A 31 7.93 1.05 -24.83
CA LEU A 31 8.26 -0.37 -24.94
C LEU A 31 9.50 -0.64 -25.80
N ARG A 32 9.66 0.10 -26.90
CA ARG A 32 10.83 -0.07 -27.78
C ARG A 32 12.12 0.29 -27.07
N GLU A 33 12.07 1.29 -26.19
CA GLU A 33 13.22 1.69 -25.39
C GLU A 33 13.56 0.61 -24.34
N ILE A 34 12.56 0.02 -23.69
CA ILE A 34 12.78 -1.14 -22.80
C ILE A 34 13.47 -2.28 -23.57
N CYS A 35 12.97 -2.61 -24.76
CA CYS A 35 13.58 -3.63 -25.62
C CYS A 35 15.04 -3.29 -25.97
N ARG A 36 15.30 -2.04 -26.37
CA ARG A 36 16.65 -1.57 -26.72
C ARG A 36 17.63 -1.69 -25.55
N LEU A 37 17.21 -1.23 -24.36
CA LEU A 37 18.01 -1.30 -23.12
C LEU A 37 18.27 -2.76 -22.71
N SER A 38 17.30 -3.63 -22.96
CA SER A 38 17.39 -5.06 -22.59
C SER A 38 18.11 -5.92 -23.65
N GLY A 39 18.53 -5.33 -24.77
CA GLY A 39 19.19 -6.06 -25.86
C GLY A 39 18.29 -7.09 -26.55
N VAL A 40 16.97 -6.88 -26.52
CA VAL A 40 15.99 -7.78 -27.16
C VAL A 40 15.22 -7.09 -28.29
N THR A 41 14.71 -7.88 -29.23
CA THR A 41 13.75 -7.39 -30.19
C THR A 41 12.35 -7.29 -29.54
N THR A 42 11.42 -6.56 -30.17
CA THR A 42 10.02 -6.53 -29.73
C THR A 42 9.40 -7.93 -29.70
N GLY A 43 9.70 -8.77 -30.71
CA GLY A 43 9.27 -10.17 -30.70
C GLY A 43 9.90 -11.00 -29.59
N GLY A 44 11.15 -10.67 -29.19
CA GLY A 44 11.82 -11.25 -28.01
C GLY A 44 11.13 -10.86 -26.71
N PHE A 45 10.73 -9.61 -26.58
CA PHE A 45 9.96 -9.13 -25.42
C PHE A 45 8.64 -9.90 -25.23
N TYR A 46 7.88 -10.08 -26.30
CA TYR A 46 6.57 -10.77 -26.26
C TYR A 46 6.65 -12.27 -25.91
N ARG A 47 7.84 -12.85 -25.83
CA ARG A 47 8.02 -14.20 -25.24
C ARG A 47 8.00 -14.19 -23.72
N HIS A 48 8.23 -13.03 -23.08
CA HIS A 48 8.34 -12.88 -21.62
C HIS A 48 7.11 -12.18 -21.03
N PHE A 49 6.56 -11.19 -21.73
CA PHE A 49 5.44 -10.36 -21.27
C PHE A 49 4.48 -10.10 -22.40
N LYS A 50 3.17 -10.11 -22.12
CA LYS A 50 2.12 -9.86 -23.11
C LYS A 50 2.18 -8.44 -23.66
N ASP A 51 2.46 -7.49 -22.78
CA ASP A 51 2.53 -6.06 -23.08
C ASP A 51 3.27 -5.31 -21.97
N LYS A 52 3.33 -3.98 -22.08
CA LYS A 52 3.93 -3.10 -21.09
C LYS A 52 3.22 -3.17 -19.72
N ALA A 53 1.90 -3.38 -19.71
CA ALA A 53 1.13 -3.49 -18.48
C ALA A 53 1.40 -4.81 -17.74
N ASP A 54 1.61 -5.90 -18.45
CA ASP A 54 2.01 -7.19 -17.89
C ASP A 54 3.40 -7.11 -17.23
N LEU A 55 4.36 -6.43 -17.89
CA LEU A 55 5.66 -6.14 -17.29
C LEU A 55 5.54 -5.28 -16.01
N PHE A 56 4.70 -4.24 -16.03
CA PHE A 56 4.47 -3.40 -14.85
C PHE A 56 3.84 -4.20 -13.72
N SER A 57 2.85 -5.04 -14.05
CA SER A 57 2.20 -5.94 -13.08
C SER A 57 3.21 -6.87 -12.42
N ALA A 58 4.10 -7.48 -13.18
CA ALA A 58 5.13 -8.37 -12.65
C ALA A 58 6.08 -7.67 -11.65
N LEU A 59 6.27 -6.34 -11.77
CA LEU A 59 7.10 -5.55 -10.87
C LEU A 59 6.40 -5.16 -9.57
N VAL A 60 5.07 -5.07 -9.56
CA VAL A 60 4.33 -4.51 -8.42
C VAL A 60 3.44 -5.54 -7.70
N GLU A 61 2.88 -6.52 -8.42
CA GLU A 61 1.96 -7.49 -7.83
C GLU A 61 2.53 -8.29 -6.65
N PRO A 62 3.78 -8.78 -6.68
CA PRO A 62 4.33 -9.49 -5.52
C PRO A 62 4.32 -8.65 -4.24
N ALA A 63 4.65 -7.35 -4.35
CA ALA A 63 4.64 -6.44 -3.21
C ALA A 63 3.21 -6.13 -2.73
N ILE A 64 2.26 -5.98 -3.66
CA ILE A 64 0.85 -5.77 -3.31
C ILE A 64 0.26 -7.00 -2.62
N GLN A 65 0.54 -8.20 -3.14
CA GLN A 65 0.04 -9.45 -2.54
C GLN A 65 0.56 -9.64 -1.12
N GLY A 66 1.86 -9.47 -0.90
CA GLY A 66 2.42 -9.58 0.45
C GLY A 66 1.88 -8.52 1.41
N LEU A 67 1.64 -7.28 0.93
CA LEU A 67 0.97 -6.25 1.73
C LEU A 67 -0.46 -6.67 2.10
N GLN A 68 -1.20 -7.25 1.16
CA GLN A 68 -2.56 -7.74 1.41
C GLN A 68 -2.61 -8.87 2.44
N GLU A 69 -1.63 -9.79 2.39
CA GLU A 69 -1.51 -10.88 3.35
C GLU A 69 -1.21 -10.33 4.74
N GLN A 70 -0.25 -9.41 4.87
CA GLN A 70 0.10 -8.77 6.13
C GLN A 70 -1.09 -7.98 6.70
N TYR A 71 -1.76 -7.18 5.86
CA TYR A 71 -2.95 -6.42 6.28
C TYR A 71 -4.07 -7.35 6.78
N SER A 72 -4.32 -8.46 6.08
CA SER A 72 -5.34 -9.43 6.49
C SER A 72 -4.99 -10.15 7.81
N ALA A 73 -3.70 -10.37 8.08
CA ALA A 73 -3.25 -10.91 9.35
C ALA A 73 -3.46 -9.92 10.50
N SER A 74 -3.11 -8.64 10.29
CA SER A 74 -3.32 -7.56 11.26
C SER A 74 -4.81 -7.32 11.52
N GLU A 75 -5.66 -7.34 10.48
CA GLU A 75 -7.11 -7.25 10.60
C GLU A 75 -7.66 -8.33 11.54
N LYS A 76 -7.29 -9.60 11.31
CA LYS A 76 -7.72 -10.72 12.17
C LYS A 76 -7.26 -10.54 13.61
N MET A 77 -6.04 -10.09 13.81
CA MET A 77 -5.49 -9.84 15.15
C MET A 77 -6.27 -8.73 15.86
N CYS A 78 -6.54 -7.62 15.19
CA CYS A 78 -7.35 -6.52 15.74
C CYS A 78 -8.75 -6.98 16.14
N PHE A 79 -9.44 -7.78 15.32
CA PHE A 79 -10.75 -8.31 15.69
C PHE A 79 -10.68 -9.28 16.85
N THR A 80 -9.68 -10.15 16.92
CA THR A 80 -9.48 -11.06 18.06
C THR A 80 -9.24 -10.28 19.36
N VAL A 81 -8.44 -9.23 19.31
CA VAL A 81 -8.19 -8.35 20.46
C VAL A 81 -9.48 -7.62 20.86
N LEU A 82 -10.24 -7.12 19.88
CA LEU A 82 -11.51 -6.46 20.16
C LEU A 82 -12.52 -7.39 20.83
N GLU A 83 -12.56 -8.66 20.44
CA GLU A 83 -13.46 -9.65 21.03
C GLU A 83 -13.10 -10.00 22.48
N ASN A 84 -11.81 -10.13 22.79
CA ASN A 84 -11.30 -10.68 24.05
C ASN A 84 -10.81 -9.61 25.06
N SER A 85 -10.45 -8.42 24.58
CA SER A 85 -9.87 -7.33 25.36
C SER A 85 -10.71 -6.06 25.26
N GLY A 86 -10.25 -4.98 25.81
CA GLY A 86 -10.90 -3.68 25.70
C GLY A 86 -10.49 -2.90 24.47
N ILE A 87 -11.21 -1.79 24.24
CA ILE A 87 -10.95 -0.90 23.10
C ILE A 87 -9.54 -0.25 23.17
N ASP A 88 -9.00 -0.06 24.36
CA ASP A 88 -7.68 0.55 24.52
C ASP A 88 -6.55 -0.31 23.98
N GLU A 89 -6.69 -1.64 24.03
CA GLU A 89 -5.70 -2.56 23.48
C GLU A 89 -5.68 -2.53 21.95
N ILE A 90 -6.81 -2.24 21.31
CA ILE A 90 -6.87 -2.08 19.85
C ILE A 90 -5.96 -0.95 19.36
N TRP A 91 -5.94 0.18 20.06
CA TRP A 91 -5.11 1.32 19.65
C TRP A 91 -3.63 0.99 19.67
N LYS A 92 -3.17 0.17 20.62
CA LYS A 92 -1.77 -0.30 20.67
C LYS A 92 -1.48 -1.25 19.51
N VAL A 93 -2.34 -2.25 19.31
CA VAL A 93 -2.17 -3.22 18.22
C VAL A 93 -2.24 -2.53 16.86
N SER A 94 -3.10 -1.54 16.69
CA SER A 94 -3.17 -0.76 15.45
C SER A 94 -1.91 0.09 15.21
N ALA A 95 -1.29 0.62 16.27
CA ALA A 95 -0.03 1.36 16.14
C ALA A 95 1.14 0.44 15.74
N GLU A 96 1.22 -0.77 16.33
CA GLU A 96 2.20 -1.80 15.93
C GLU A 96 1.97 -2.25 14.48
N ALA A 97 0.71 -2.50 14.09
CA ALA A 97 0.35 -2.86 12.73
C ALA A 97 0.72 -1.76 11.71
N LEU A 98 0.63 -0.48 12.09
CA LEU A 98 1.06 0.63 11.26
C LEU A 98 2.59 0.64 11.06
N GLU A 99 3.37 0.38 12.12
CA GLU A 99 4.83 0.27 12.00
C GLU A 99 5.22 -0.89 11.07
N ASP A 100 4.59 -2.04 11.20
CA ASP A 100 4.82 -3.21 10.33
C ASP A 100 4.43 -2.93 8.88
N PHE A 101 3.28 -2.28 8.67
CA PHE A 101 2.81 -1.87 7.35
C PHE A 101 3.83 -0.96 6.63
N VAL A 102 4.33 0.06 7.33
CA VAL A 102 5.32 0.98 6.77
C VAL A 102 6.68 0.29 6.61
N SER A 103 7.07 -0.57 7.54
CA SER A 103 8.29 -1.37 7.40
C SER A 103 8.27 -2.19 6.13
N TYR A 104 7.15 -2.88 5.84
CA TYR A 104 6.97 -3.66 4.63
C TYR A 104 7.06 -2.81 3.36
N ILE A 105 6.41 -1.65 3.34
CA ILE A 105 6.49 -0.71 2.22
C ILE A 105 7.95 -0.35 1.93
N PHE A 106 8.74 -0.06 2.96
CA PHE A 106 10.14 0.30 2.80
C PHE A 106 11.04 -0.88 2.43
N ASP A 107 10.68 -2.11 2.79
CA ASP A 107 11.38 -3.32 2.34
C ASP A 107 11.12 -3.61 0.85
N HIS A 108 10.01 -3.10 0.30
CA HIS A 108 9.62 -3.18 -1.11
C HIS A 108 9.55 -1.79 -1.78
N LEU A 109 10.42 -0.86 -1.36
CA LEU A 109 10.32 0.56 -1.67
C LEU A 109 10.21 0.87 -3.17
N GLU A 110 10.97 0.19 -4.03
CA GLU A 110 10.92 0.43 -5.47
C GLU A 110 9.57 0.06 -6.07
N SER A 111 8.97 -1.06 -5.65
CA SER A 111 7.62 -1.45 -6.09
C SER A 111 6.57 -0.45 -5.62
N PHE A 112 6.65 0.04 -4.38
CA PHE A 112 5.72 1.05 -3.88
C PHE A 112 5.94 2.43 -4.52
N LYS A 113 7.17 2.80 -4.89
CA LYS A 113 7.41 3.98 -5.73
C LYS A 113 6.76 3.84 -7.11
N LEU A 114 6.83 2.67 -7.74
CA LEU A 114 6.11 2.42 -8.99
C LEU A 114 4.61 2.60 -8.83
N ILE A 115 4.03 2.02 -7.77
CA ILE A 115 2.59 2.08 -7.49
C ILE A 115 2.14 3.53 -7.23
N LEU A 116 2.84 4.25 -6.35
CA LEU A 116 2.41 5.55 -5.87
C LEU A 116 2.77 6.71 -6.81
N CYS A 117 3.88 6.58 -7.56
CA CYS A 117 4.40 7.69 -8.39
C CYS A 117 4.27 7.45 -9.89
N CYS A 118 4.17 6.20 -10.34
CA CYS A 118 4.39 5.84 -11.74
C CYS A 118 3.23 5.07 -12.37
N ALA A 119 2.16 4.77 -11.64
CA ALA A 119 1.11 3.86 -12.06
C ALA A 119 0.00 4.48 -12.92
N SER A 120 0.05 5.79 -13.22
CA SER A 120 -0.93 6.45 -14.09
C SER A 120 -1.10 5.67 -15.40
N GLY A 121 -2.36 5.42 -15.80
CA GLY A 121 -2.70 4.59 -16.98
C GLY A 121 -2.63 3.08 -16.74
N THR A 122 -2.45 2.62 -15.51
CA THR A 122 -2.55 1.21 -15.12
C THR A 122 -3.74 0.96 -14.19
N LYS A 123 -4.07 -0.33 -13.96
CA LYS A 123 -5.06 -0.73 -12.95
C LYS A 123 -4.64 -0.39 -11.50
N TYR A 124 -3.40 0.01 -11.27
CA TYR A 124 -2.85 0.36 -9.96
C TYR A 124 -2.91 1.86 -9.64
N ALA A 125 -3.38 2.68 -10.59
CA ALA A 125 -3.45 4.14 -10.41
C ALA A 125 -4.29 4.55 -9.19
N GLU A 126 -5.30 3.76 -8.84
CA GLU A 126 -6.22 3.99 -7.72
C GLU A 126 -5.86 3.17 -6.47
N PHE A 127 -4.59 2.81 -6.31
CA PHE A 127 -4.14 1.98 -5.17
C PHE A 127 -4.49 2.59 -3.81
N THR A 128 -4.32 3.92 -3.66
CA THR A 128 -4.68 4.62 -2.43
C THR A 128 -6.17 4.51 -2.13
N ASP A 129 -7.03 4.73 -3.13
CA ASP A 129 -8.49 4.61 -2.97
C ASP A 129 -8.90 3.18 -2.61
N TRP A 130 -8.25 2.17 -3.20
CA TRP A 130 -8.47 0.78 -2.84
C TRP A 130 -8.13 0.50 -1.36
N MET A 131 -7.01 1.06 -0.84
CA MET A 131 -6.65 0.94 0.57
C MET A 131 -7.69 1.63 1.47
N VAL A 132 -8.12 2.83 1.08
CA VAL A 132 -9.15 3.60 1.79
C VAL A 132 -10.46 2.83 1.88
N GLU A 133 -10.95 2.28 0.78
CA GLU A 133 -12.19 1.51 0.77
C GLU A 133 -12.12 0.25 1.66
N ARG A 134 -10.97 -0.41 1.67
CA ARG A 134 -10.73 -1.57 2.51
C ARG A 134 -10.78 -1.20 3.99
N GLU A 135 -10.03 -0.17 4.39
CA GLU A 135 -10.00 0.32 5.77
C GLU A 135 -11.39 0.75 6.27
N ILE A 136 -12.16 1.45 5.43
CA ILE A 136 -13.53 1.85 5.77
C ILE A 136 -14.42 0.63 6.06
N LYS A 137 -14.29 -0.45 5.28
CA LYS A 137 -15.03 -1.69 5.53
C LYS A 137 -14.67 -2.29 6.90
N ASP A 138 -13.40 -2.25 7.27
CA ASP A 138 -12.93 -2.78 8.55
C ASP A 138 -13.33 -1.88 9.72
N MET A 139 -13.35 -0.56 9.53
CA MET A 139 -13.92 0.38 10.50
C MET A 139 -15.41 0.12 10.76
N TYR A 140 -16.22 -0.17 9.72
CA TYR A 140 -17.63 -0.51 9.92
C TYR A 140 -17.79 -1.82 10.70
N LYS A 141 -17.00 -2.86 10.40
CA LYS A 141 -17.00 -4.11 11.18
C LYS A 141 -16.64 -3.86 12.65
N THR A 142 -15.61 -3.04 12.88
CA THR A 142 -15.19 -2.63 14.22
C THR A 142 -16.34 -1.95 14.98
N CYS A 143 -17.02 -0.99 14.33
CA CYS A 143 -18.19 -0.33 14.92
C CYS A 143 -19.32 -1.30 15.26
N GLU A 144 -19.58 -2.30 14.41
CA GLU A 144 -20.59 -3.33 14.70
C GLU A 144 -20.22 -4.21 15.89
N LEU A 145 -18.96 -4.62 16.00
CA LEU A 145 -18.46 -5.41 17.13
C LEU A 145 -18.50 -4.62 18.43
N LEU A 146 -18.15 -3.36 18.43
CA LEU A 146 -18.27 -2.47 19.58
C LEU A 146 -19.75 -2.32 20.02
N GLY A 147 -20.64 -2.14 19.06
CA GLY A 147 -22.09 -2.09 19.34
C GLY A 147 -22.62 -3.35 20.00
N LYS A 148 -22.15 -4.55 19.57
CA LYS A 148 -22.51 -5.83 20.23
C LYS A 148 -22.01 -5.93 21.67
N LYS A 149 -20.95 -5.20 22.01
CA LYS A 149 -20.42 -5.08 23.38
C LYS A 149 -21.09 -3.96 24.20
N GLY A 150 -22.12 -3.31 23.66
CA GLY A 150 -22.82 -2.22 24.33
C GLY A 150 -22.09 -0.86 24.26
N ILE A 151 -21.02 -0.75 23.50
CA ILE A 151 -20.30 0.49 23.30
C ILE A 151 -20.95 1.28 22.18
N THR A 152 -21.43 2.48 22.48
CA THR A 152 -22.04 3.36 21.49
C THR A 152 -20.95 4.05 20.68
N VAL A 153 -20.97 3.87 19.36
CA VAL A 153 -20.05 4.50 18.43
C VAL A 153 -20.82 5.51 17.57
N ARG A 154 -20.36 6.74 17.54
CA ARG A 154 -20.91 7.75 16.64
C ARG A 154 -20.64 7.36 15.18
N ARG A 155 -21.69 7.30 14.36
CA ARG A 155 -21.54 7.05 12.92
C ARG A 155 -21.18 8.35 12.21
N LEU A 156 -20.07 8.32 11.46
CA LEU A 156 -19.69 9.39 10.58
C LEU A 156 -20.41 9.27 9.23
N PRO A 157 -20.77 10.39 8.58
CA PRO A 157 -21.21 10.37 7.19
C PRO A 157 -20.15 9.71 6.29
N PRO A 158 -20.56 8.87 5.31
CA PRO A 158 -19.60 8.13 4.47
C PRO A 158 -18.54 9.00 3.79
N LYS A 159 -18.90 10.21 3.34
CA LYS A 159 -17.96 11.14 2.70
C LYS A 159 -16.92 11.69 3.69
N GLU A 160 -17.32 11.95 4.94
CA GLU A 160 -16.40 12.41 5.98
C GLU A 160 -15.44 11.29 6.38
N LEU A 161 -15.95 10.06 6.55
CA LEU A 161 -15.13 8.90 6.85
C LEU A 161 -14.11 8.65 5.73
N HIS A 162 -14.55 8.68 4.46
CA HIS A 162 -13.66 8.54 3.31
C HIS A 162 -12.55 9.63 3.31
N MET A 163 -12.92 10.89 3.50
CA MET A 163 -11.95 11.99 3.53
C MET A 163 -10.89 11.81 4.63
N LEU A 164 -11.32 11.43 5.84
CA LEU A 164 -10.39 11.24 6.96
C LEU A 164 -9.49 10.01 6.76
N THR A 165 -10.04 8.92 6.25
CA THR A 165 -9.27 7.71 5.95
C THR A 165 -8.29 7.95 4.80
N HIS A 166 -8.70 8.70 3.78
CA HIS A 166 -7.80 9.10 2.69
C HIS A 166 -6.65 9.98 3.21
N ALA A 167 -6.93 10.93 4.11
CA ALA A 167 -5.91 11.76 4.74
C ALA A 167 -4.89 10.90 5.53
N TYR A 168 -5.37 9.88 6.25
CA TYR A 168 -4.53 8.93 6.98
C TYR A 168 -3.54 8.21 6.04
N PHE A 169 -4.02 7.57 4.97
CA PHE A 169 -3.14 6.88 4.01
C PHE A 169 -2.24 7.84 3.25
N SER A 170 -2.73 9.04 2.90
CA SER A 170 -1.91 10.06 2.26
C SER A 170 -0.71 10.43 3.14
N CYS A 171 -0.91 10.64 4.45
CA CYS A 171 0.21 10.93 5.37
C CYS A 171 1.24 9.79 5.40
N ILE A 172 0.80 8.54 5.34
CA ILE A 172 1.71 7.37 5.29
C ILE A 172 2.52 7.40 3.99
N PHE A 173 1.85 7.55 2.85
CA PHE A 173 2.48 7.49 1.54
C PHE A 173 3.37 8.69 1.23
N GLU A 174 3.16 9.86 1.86
CA GLU A 174 4.06 11.01 1.82
C GLU A 174 5.51 10.61 2.18
N THR A 175 5.71 9.65 3.06
CA THR A 175 7.06 9.17 3.42
C THR A 175 7.78 8.52 2.23
N VAL A 176 7.06 7.86 1.32
CA VAL A 176 7.58 7.29 0.08
C VAL A 176 7.78 8.38 -0.97
N LEU A 177 6.77 9.24 -1.16
CA LEU A 177 6.77 10.32 -2.15
C LEU A 177 7.91 11.31 -1.91
N HIS A 178 8.21 11.62 -0.66
CA HIS A 178 9.28 12.52 -0.23
C HIS A 178 10.61 11.81 0.08
N ASN A 179 10.75 10.54 -0.30
CA ASN A 179 11.99 9.79 -0.18
C ASN A 179 12.59 9.77 1.25
N PHE A 180 11.75 9.57 2.26
CA PHE A 180 12.24 9.41 3.64
C PHE A 180 13.16 8.19 3.70
N LYS A 181 14.10 8.23 4.67
CA LYS A 181 14.81 7.00 5.05
C LYS A 181 13.86 6.13 5.88
N LYS A 182 13.97 4.80 5.78
CA LYS A 182 13.13 3.86 6.54
C LYS A 182 13.03 4.22 8.01
N LYS A 183 14.17 4.54 8.66
CA LYS A 183 14.21 4.93 10.08
C LYS A 183 13.36 6.17 10.38
N ASP A 184 13.44 7.18 9.50
CA ASP A 184 12.71 8.45 9.71
C ASP A 184 11.22 8.25 9.46
N ALA A 185 10.85 7.45 8.47
CA ALA A 185 9.46 7.06 8.21
C ALA A 185 8.86 6.31 9.42
N LEU A 186 9.54 5.29 9.94
CA LEU A 186 9.07 4.55 11.12
C LEU A 186 8.94 5.44 12.37
N ASN A 187 9.88 6.36 12.59
CA ASN A 187 9.78 7.33 13.69
C ASN A 187 8.55 8.24 13.53
N SER A 188 8.23 8.65 12.29
CA SER A 188 7.05 9.48 12.00
C SER A 188 5.74 8.74 12.27
N MET A 189 5.72 7.39 12.17
CA MET A 189 4.51 6.60 12.41
C MET A 189 4.02 6.69 13.85
N LYS A 190 4.90 6.88 14.82
CA LYS A 190 4.50 7.09 16.22
C LYS A 190 3.69 8.37 16.38
N THR A 191 4.19 9.48 15.84
CA THR A 191 3.45 10.75 15.83
C THR A 191 2.14 10.65 15.08
N LEU A 192 2.14 9.93 13.94
CA LEU A 192 0.95 9.71 13.13
C LEU A 192 -0.10 8.88 13.89
N ALA A 193 0.33 7.79 14.54
CA ALA A 193 -0.53 6.94 15.34
C ALA A 193 -1.16 7.72 16.50
N ASP A 194 -0.39 8.53 17.22
CA ASP A 194 -0.90 9.37 18.31
C ASP A 194 -1.94 10.37 17.80
N PHE A 195 -1.63 11.06 16.70
CA PHE A 195 -2.53 12.07 16.11
C PHE A 195 -3.85 11.45 15.64
N PHE A 196 -3.78 10.40 14.84
CA PHE A 196 -4.99 9.79 14.28
C PHE A 196 -5.79 9.00 15.32
N SER A 197 -5.15 8.31 16.28
CA SER A 197 -5.87 7.60 17.33
C SER A 197 -6.66 8.58 18.22
N ALA A 198 -6.08 9.69 18.60
CA ALA A 198 -6.77 10.75 19.34
C ALA A 198 -7.95 11.33 18.53
N GLY A 199 -7.72 11.60 17.24
CA GLY A 199 -8.74 12.07 16.32
C GLY A 199 -9.90 11.06 16.17
N TRP A 200 -9.59 9.81 15.90
CA TRP A 200 -10.58 8.73 15.76
C TRP A 200 -11.39 8.52 17.04
N ARG A 201 -10.74 8.47 18.22
CA ARG A 201 -11.46 8.40 19.52
C ARG A 201 -12.47 9.53 19.63
N LYS A 202 -12.05 10.76 19.32
CA LYS A 202 -12.93 11.95 19.43
C LYS A 202 -14.10 11.93 18.46
N VAL A 203 -13.86 11.62 17.17
CA VAL A 203 -14.91 11.66 16.15
C VAL A 203 -15.90 10.50 16.27
N PHE A 204 -15.45 9.34 16.76
CA PHE A 204 -16.29 8.18 17.05
C PHE A 204 -16.96 8.23 18.42
N GLY A 205 -16.65 9.21 19.27
CA GLY A 205 -17.18 9.32 20.63
C GLY A 205 -16.64 8.24 21.59
N LEU A 206 -15.42 7.78 21.36
CA LEU A 206 -14.73 6.75 22.15
C LEU A 206 -13.68 7.35 23.11
N GLY A 207 -13.69 8.66 23.32
CA GLY A 207 -12.87 9.35 24.30
C GLY A 207 -13.46 9.24 25.70
N GLU A 208 -12.62 9.31 26.71
CA GLU A 208 -13.06 9.57 28.10
C GLU A 208 -13.74 10.94 28.13
N ASP A 209 -14.90 11.01 28.81
CA ASP A 209 -15.59 12.27 29.10
C ASP A 209 -14.75 13.19 30.01
#